data_c463c489451a6c9b3b5ed21f701afb50
#
_entry.id   c463c489451a6c9b3b5ed21f701afb50
#
_cell.length_a   1.000
_cell.length_b   1.000
_cell.length_c   1.000
_cell.angle_alpha   90.00
_cell.angle_beta   90.00
_cell.angle_gamma   90.00
#
_symmetry.space_group_name_H-M   'P 1'
#
loop_
_entity.id
_entity.type
_entity.pdbx_description
1 polymer ?
#
loop_
_entity_poly.entity_id
_entity_poly.type
_entity_poly.pdbx_seq_one_letter_code
_entity_poly.pdbx_strand_id
1 'polypeptide(L)'
;MTMNPDAETNHRGAAGPKPLLRWLVNLLLRSRGTKLPPYFHLRDRVSYLLHGLEPSITKVAAGILQPGDVALDIGANVGFLTREFASLVGPQGRVFAFEPDPATFACLAYNTRRFPQVRLSGLALSDRNESTTLYLHPTSGMSNSLVNAWEGARPLEVESSTLDAWARAAQAGKIRLIKIDVEGAEAHVLRGMAETLRAHEDLHLIMEFCPKNLGGAAVEEEIFALLQGQGYDVQIITAEGGLKSVEVPAQVHQLLNENDYANLLCRRRPA
;
A
#
# COMPACT_ATOMS: atom_id res chain seq x y z
N MET A 1 -33.38 38.39 -33.67
CA MET A 1 -32.53 38.70 -32.49
C MET A 1 -31.46 37.63 -32.43
N THR A 2 -30.30 37.97 -32.80
CA THR A 2 -29.15 37.13 -33.11
C THR A 2 -28.48 36.66 -31.84
N MET A 3 -28.31 35.34 -31.64
CA MET A 3 -27.44 34.72 -30.63
C MET A 3 -25.99 34.90 -31.07
N ASN A 4 -25.18 35.38 -30.14
CA ASN A 4 -23.74 35.55 -30.28
C ASN A 4 -23.05 34.29 -29.80
N PRO A 5 -22.26 33.56 -30.64
CA PRO A 5 -21.55 32.35 -30.21
C PRO A 5 -20.06 32.63 -30.06
N ASP A 6 -19.65 33.41 -29.05
CA ASP A 6 -18.24 33.56 -28.74
C ASP A 6 -18.08 33.83 -27.22
N ALA A 7 -18.02 32.74 -26.44
CA ALA A 7 -17.44 32.75 -25.14
C ALA A 7 -16.56 31.49 -24.97
N GLU A 8 -15.52 31.41 -25.80
CA GLU A 8 -14.38 30.52 -25.53
C GLU A 8 -13.65 31.04 -24.26
N THR A 9 -13.96 30.46 -23.14
CA THR A 9 -13.15 30.60 -21.93
C THR A 9 -11.81 29.89 -22.14
N ASN A 10 -10.82 30.70 -22.43
CA ASN A 10 -9.43 30.36 -22.65
C ASN A 10 -8.80 29.87 -21.32
N HIS A 11 -9.03 28.60 -20.94
CA HIS A 11 -8.23 27.92 -19.94
C HIS A 11 -6.84 27.65 -20.55
N ARG A 12 -5.96 28.63 -20.43
CA ARG A 12 -4.52 28.44 -20.59
C ARG A 12 -4.08 27.46 -19.51
N GLY A 13 -4.14 26.17 -19.83
CA GLY A 13 -3.56 25.11 -19.03
C GLY A 13 -2.07 25.42 -18.81
N ALA A 14 -1.66 25.46 -17.54
CA ALA A 14 -0.26 25.52 -17.18
C ALA A 14 0.50 24.45 -17.97
N ALA A 15 1.51 24.87 -18.73
CA ALA A 15 2.34 23.96 -19.52
C ALA A 15 2.92 22.91 -18.57
N GLY A 16 2.49 21.65 -18.73
CA GLY A 16 3.01 20.52 -17.96
C GLY A 16 4.53 20.44 -18.07
N PRO A 17 5.20 19.79 -17.12
CA PRO A 17 6.66 19.74 -17.05
C PRO A 17 7.21 19.24 -18.39
N LYS A 18 8.26 19.92 -18.85
CA LYS A 18 8.87 19.73 -20.17
C LYS A 18 9.09 18.23 -20.45
N PRO A 19 8.68 17.70 -21.60
CA PRO A 19 8.84 16.27 -21.95
C PRO A 19 10.26 15.73 -21.74
N LEU A 20 11.26 16.57 -21.95
CA LEU A 20 12.67 16.27 -21.73
C LEU A 20 12.98 15.94 -20.27
N LEU A 21 12.45 16.71 -19.30
CA LEU A 21 12.69 16.45 -17.87
C LEU A 21 12.08 15.10 -17.45
N ARG A 22 10.85 14.82 -17.92
CA ARG A 22 10.20 13.52 -17.67
C ARG A 22 11.00 12.36 -18.27
N TRP A 23 11.54 12.55 -19.46
CA TRP A 23 12.39 11.55 -20.12
C TRP A 23 13.68 11.31 -19.32
N LEU A 24 14.40 12.37 -18.87
CA LEU A 24 15.61 12.27 -18.06
C LEU A 24 15.33 11.54 -16.72
N VAL A 25 14.25 11.91 -16.01
CA VAL A 25 13.86 11.24 -14.75
C VAL A 25 13.57 9.76 -15.00
N ASN A 26 12.86 9.42 -16.08
CA ASN A 26 12.60 8.02 -16.43
C ASN A 26 13.90 7.25 -16.79
N LEU A 27 14.85 7.90 -17.44
CA LEU A 27 16.15 7.28 -17.75
C LEU A 27 16.92 6.97 -16.45
N LEU A 28 16.97 7.92 -15.52
CA LEU A 28 17.59 7.73 -14.20
C LEU A 28 16.91 6.65 -13.37
N LEU A 29 15.56 6.61 -13.35
CA LEU A 29 14.82 5.54 -12.69
C LEU A 29 15.15 4.17 -13.29
N ARG A 30 15.18 4.07 -14.63
CA ARG A 30 15.53 2.82 -15.34
C ARG A 30 16.96 2.38 -15.07
N SER A 31 17.94 3.30 -14.99
CA SER A 31 19.33 2.97 -14.64
C SER A 31 19.43 2.38 -13.23
N ARG A 32 18.52 2.77 -12.33
CA ARG A 32 18.36 2.18 -10.97
C ARG A 32 17.48 0.92 -10.96
N GLY A 33 17.07 0.42 -12.13
CA GLY A 33 16.24 -0.78 -12.26
C GLY A 33 14.77 -0.55 -11.91
N THR A 34 14.30 0.70 -11.91
CA THR A 34 12.93 1.09 -11.54
C THR A 34 12.12 1.50 -12.77
N LYS A 35 10.90 0.98 -12.89
CA LYS A 35 9.90 1.35 -13.88
C LYS A 35 8.65 1.83 -13.17
N LEU A 36 8.08 2.95 -13.63
CA LEU A 36 6.84 3.50 -13.08
C LEU A 36 5.78 3.57 -14.18
N PRO A 37 4.48 3.37 -13.86
CA PRO A 37 3.39 3.48 -14.80
C PRO A 37 3.34 4.85 -15.49
N PRO A 38 2.77 4.94 -16.71
CA PRO A 38 2.70 6.21 -17.46
C PRO A 38 1.94 7.33 -16.74
N TYR A 39 0.93 6.97 -15.95
CA TYR A 39 0.06 7.92 -15.24
C TYR A 39 0.69 8.50 -13.96
N PHE A 40 1.83 7.99 -13.48
CA PHE A 40 2.57 8.64 -12.39
C PHE A 40 3.03 10.04 -12.79
N HIS A 41 2.70 11.04 -11.97
CA HIS A 41 3.12 12.41 -12.21
C HIS A 41 4.63 12.59 -12.09
N LEU A 42 5.15 13.67 -12.68
CA LEU A 42 6.59 13.95 -12.60
C LEU A 42 7.05 14.16 -11.14
N ARG A 43 6.21 14.78 -10.32
CA ARG A 43 6.48 14.98 -8.88
C ARG A 43 6.75 13.64 -8.20
N ASP A 44 5.87 12.66 -8.41
CA ASP A 44 5.98 11.33 -7.80
C ASP A 44 7.23 10.60 -8.29
N ARG A 45 7.55 10.72 -9.61
CA ARG A 45 8.77 10.15 -10.19
C ARG A 45 10.04 10.75 -9.60
N VAL A 46 10.05 12.06 -9.35
CA VAL A 46 11.17 12.77 -8.73
C VAL A 46 11.31 12.38 -7.26
N SER A 47 10.19 12.33 -6.52
CA SER A 47 10.17 11.86 -5.14
C SER A 47 10.74 10.44 -5.03
N TYR A 48 10.29 9.55 -5.91
CA TYR A 48 10.78 8.17 -5.99
C TYR A 48 12.30 8.09 -6.26
N LEU A 49 12.81 9.00 -7.10
CA LEU A 49 14.22 9.04 -7.47
C LEU A 49 15.12 9.55 -6.34
N LEU A 50 14.65 10.55 -5.58
CA LEU A 50 15.46 11.28 -4.60
C LEU A 50 15.40 10.72 -3.19
N HIS A 51 14.24 10.30 -2.73
CA HIS A 51 14.03 10.01 -1.31
C HIS A 51 13.67 8.54 -1.03
N GLY A 52 13.34 7.76 -2.06
CA GLY A 52 12.61 6.53 -1.83
C GLY A 52 11.20 6.84 -1.27
N LEU A 53 10.36 5.81 -1.12
CA LEU A 53 9.09 5.95 -0.41
C LEU A 53 9.27 5.41 1.01
N GLU A 54 8.74 6.15 2.00
CA GLU A 54 8.51 5.70 3.37
C GLU A 54 9.74 5.19 4.14
N PRO A 55 10.78 6.02 4.34
CA PRO A 55 12.00 5.63 5.05
C PRO A 55 11.73 5.21 6.51
N SER A 56 10.68 5.73 7.14
CA SER A 56 10.24 5.33 8.48
C SER A 56 9.74 3.89 8.53
N ILE A 57 8.96 3.46 7.53
CA ILE A 57 8.50 2.06 7.40
C ILE A 57 9.70 1.13 7.17
N THR A 58 10.60 1.48 6.25
CA THR A 58 11.81 0.69 5.98
C THR A 58 12.66 0.52 7.24
N LYS A 59 12.81 1.58 8.05
CA LYS A 59 13.54 1.53 9.33
C LYS A 59 12.86 0.59 10.34
N VAL A 60 11.53 0.67 10.48
CA VAL A 60 10.77 -0.21 11.38
C VAL A 60 10.85 -1.65 10.89
N ALA A 61 10.65 -1.90 9.59
CA ALA A 61 10.76 -3.24 9.02
C ALA A 61 12.15 -3.85 9.22
N ALA A 62 13.22 -3.07 9.11
CA ALA A 62 14.59 -3.51 9.37
C ALA A 62 14.83 -3.92 10.85
N GLY A 63 14.04 -3.37 11.78
CA GLY A 63 14.04 -3.81 13.19
C GLY A 63 13.25 -5.09 13.45
N ILE A 64 12.43 -5.55 12.49
CA ILE A 64 11.53 -6.70 12.63
C ILE A 64 12.02 -7.90 11.82
N LEU A 65 12.32 -7.68 10.53
CA LEU A 65 12.67 -8.73 9.58
C LEU A 65 14.11 -9.19 9.76
N GLN A 66 14.31 -10.50 9.65
CA GLN A 66 15.60 -11.16 9.66
C GLN A 66 15.78 -12.05 8.42
N PRO A 67 17.01 -12.39 8.05
CA PRO A 67 17.26 -13.35 6.97
C PRO A 67 16.51 -14.67 7.20
N GLY A 68 15.78 -15.12 6.18
CA GLY A 68 14.94 -16.33 6.25
C GLY A 68 13.47 -16.09 6.57
N ASP A 69 13.09 -14.89 7.03
CA ASP A 69 11.70 -14.55 7.34
C ASP A 69 10.79 -14.51 6.11
N VAL A 70 9.48 -14.57 6.39
CA VAL A 70 8.41 -14.38 5.42
C VAL A 70 7.74 -13.03 5.67
N ALA A 71 7.67 -12.21 4.63
CA ALA A 71 6.95 -10.95 4.65
C ALA A 71 5.86 -10.90 3.57
N LEU A 72 4.77 -10.19 3.85
CA LEU A 72 3.72 -9.89 2.90
C LEU A 72 3.63 -8.38 2.66
N ASP A 73 3.44 -7.99 1.40
CA ASP A 73 3.24 -6.61 0.96
C ASP A 73 1.89 -6.53 0.24
N ILE A 74 0.86 -6.09 0.96
CA ILE A 74 -0.53 -5.99 0.48
C ILE A 74 -0.78 -4.57 0.01
N GLY A 75 -1.11 -4.40 -1.29
CA GLY A 75 -1.07 -3.11 -1.97
C GLY A 75 0.37 -2.74 -2.33
N ALA A 76 1.10 -3.69 -2.92
CA ALA A 76 2.53 -3.55 -3.19
C ALA A 76 2.87 -2.44 -4.19
N ASN A 77 1.88 -1.94 -4.91
CA ASN A 77 2.04 -0.91 -5.91
C ASN A 77 3.18 -1.26 -6.89
N VAL A 78 4.12 -0.39 -7.13
CA VAL A 78 5.27 -0.63 -8.03
C VAL A 78 6.43 -1.38 -7.36
N GLY A 79 6.27 -1.84 -6.11
CA GLY A 79 7.19 -2.74 -5.43
C GLY A 79 8.37 -2.06 -4.72
N PHE A 80 8.20 -0.85 -4.22
CA PHE A 80 9.25 -0.19 -3.44
C PHE A 80 9.51 -0.96 -2.14
N LEU A 81 8.50 -1.09 -1.27
CA LEU A 81 8.62 -1.83 -0.01
C LEU A 81 8.88 -3.31 -0.23
N THR A 82 8.29 -3.91 -1.28
CA THR A 82 8.58 -5.29 -1.69
C THR A 82 10.09 -5.54 -1.86
N ARG A 83 10.83 -4.62 -2.50
CA ARG A 83 12.29 -4.71 -2.70
C ARG A 83 13.05 -4.57 -1.40
N GLU A 84 12.64 -3.62 -0.54
CA GLU A 84 13.24 -3.43 0.77
C GLU A 84 13.04 -4.69 1.63
N PHE A 85 11.83 -5.23 1.70
CA PHE A 85 11.55 -6.47 2.41
C PHE A 85 12.37 -7.65 1.84
N ALA A 86 12.45 -7.77 0.51
CA ALA A 86 13.26 -8.81 -0.13
C ALA A 86 14.75 -8.69 0.23
N SER A 87 15.28 -7.47 0.35
CA SER A 87 16.65 -7.24 0.79
C SER A 87 16.86 -7.65 2.24
N LEU A 88 15.89 -7.35 3.13
CA LEU A 88 15.97 -7.67 4.56
C LEU A 88 15.86 -9.17 4.82
N VAL A 89 14.91 -9.86 4.19
CA VAL A 89 14.73 -11.30 4.38
C VAL A 89 15.80 -12.15 3.69
N GLY A 90 16.55 -11.55 2.75
CA GLY A 90 17.63 -12.23 2.04
C GLY A 90 17.16 -13.39 1.13
N PRO A 91 18.11 -14.13 0.52
CA PRO A 91 17.76 -15.14 -0.50
C PRO A 91 17.08 -16.39 0.05
N GLN A 92 17.12 -16.64 1.35
CA GLN A 92 16.46 -17.76 2.03
C GLN A 92 15.08 -17.41 2.56
N GLY A 93 14.74 -16.11 2.63
CA GLY A 93 13.41 -15.64 3.00
C GLY A 93 12.42 -15.69 1.82
N ARG A 94 11.23 -15.17 2.06
CA ARG A 94 10.20 -15.02 1.03
C ARG A 94 9.45 -13.71 1.22
N VAL A 95 9.10 -13.06 0.10
CA VAL A 95 8.18 -11.92 0.09
C VAL A 95 7.04 -12.22 -0.86
N PHE A 96 5.83 -12.13 -0.38
CA PHE A 96 4.62 -12.22 -1.21
C PHE A 96 4.05 -10.82 -1.38
N ALA A 97 3.89 -10.38 -2.62
CA ALA A 97 3.42 -9.04 -2.96
C ALA A 97 2.13 -9.10 -3.78
N PHE A 98 1.13 -8.32 -3.37
CA PHE A 98 -0.22 -8.31 -3.94
C PHE A 98 -0.50 -6.94 -4.56
N GLU A 99 -0.84 -6.94 -5.85
CA GLU A 99 -1.18 -5.73 -6.60
C GLU A 99 -2.22 -6.05 -7.68
N PRO A 100 -3.48 -5.64 -7.51
CA PRO A 100 -4.55 -6.02 -8.43
C PRO A 100 -4.59 -5.21 -9.73
N ASP A 101 -4.02 -3.98 -9.80
CA ASP A 101 -3.98 -3.21 -11.06
C ASP A 101 -2.93 -3.80 -12.02
N PRO A 102 -3.34 -4.33 -13.20
CA PRO A 102 -2.41 -4.97 -14.13
C PRO A 102 -1.28 -4.05 -14.63
N ALA A 103 -1.53 -2.74 -14.75
CA ALA A 103 -0.53 -1.80 -15.22
C ALA A 103 0.54 -1.53 -14.16
N THR A 104 0.13 -1.42 -12.89
CA THR A 104 0.99 -1.31 -11.73
C THR A 104 1.72 -2.63 -11.49
N PHE A 105 1.03 -3.77 -11.56
CA PHE A 105 1.59 -5.11 -11.44
C PHE A 105 2.72 -5.37 -12.45
N ALA A 106 2.57 -4.92 -13.69
CA ALA A 106 3.63 -5.06 -14.70
C ALA A 106 4.90 -4.27 -14.31
N CYS A 107 4.75 -3.14 -13.60
CA CYS A 107 5.88 -2.38 -13.07
C CYS A 107 6.46 -3.08 -11.84
N LEU A 108 5.63 -3.58 -10.93
CA LEU A 108 6.04 -4.39 -9.78
C LEU A 108 6.88 -5.58 -10.24
N ALA A 109 6.41 -6.36 -11.21
CA ALA A 109 7.12 -7.51 -11.76
C ALA A 109 8.50 -7.12 -12.36
N TYR A 110 8.55 -6.01 -13.10
CA TYR A 110 9.83 -5.52 -13.62
C TYR A 110 10.77 -5.07 -12.50
N ASN A 111 10.27 -4.36 -11.49
CA ASN A 111 11.07 -3.77 -10.43
C ASN A 111 11.64 -4.84 -9.47
N THR A 112 10.93 -5.94 -9.28
CA THR A 112 11.32 -7.03 -8.37
C THR A 112 12.03 -8.21 -9.06
N ARG A 113 12.22 -8.18 -10.39
CA ARG A 113 12.77 -9.28 -11.20
C ARG A 113 14.14 -9.81 -10.76
N ARG A 114 14.91 -9.03 -9.99
CA ARG A 114 16.22 -9.41 -9.46
C ARG A 114 16.17 -10.12 -8.11
N PHE A 115 14.96 -10.23 -7.54
CA PHE A 115 14.73 -10.84 -6.24
C PHE A 115 13.98 -12.17 -6.42
N PRO A 116 14.69 -13.31 -6.58
CA PRO A 116 14.05 -14.60 -6.85
C PRO A 116 13.17 -15.11 -5.70
N GLN A 117 13.35 -14.57 -4.48
CA GLN A 117 12.52 -14.87 -3.31
C GLN A 117 11.18 -14.12 -3.30
N VAL A 118 10.95 -13.16 -4.21
CA VAL A 118 9.67 -12.47 -4.35
C VAL A 118 8.69 -13.31 -5.15
N ARG A 119 7.45 -13.40 -4.66
CA ARG A 119 6.31 -14.03 -5.33
C ARG A 119 5.21 -12.99 -5.49
N LEU A 120 4.73 -12.83 -6.71
CA LEU A 120 3.74 -11.82 -7.06
C LEU A 120 2.37 -12.44 -7.23
N SER A 121 1.33 -11.71 -6.80
CA SER A 121 -0.08 -12.08 -6.97
C SER A 121 -0.87 -10.88 -7.48
N GLY A 122 -1.67 -11.10 -8.52
CA GLY A 122 -2.61 -10.10 -9.05
C GLY A 122 -3.95 -10.05 -8.31
N LEU A 123 -4.05 -10.72 -7.16
CA LEU A 123 -5.26 -10.71 -6.34
C LEU A 123 -5.37 -9.41 -5.54
N ALA A 124 -6.58 -8.90 -5.41
CA ALA A 124 -6.94 -8.00 -4.34
C ALA A 124 -7.16 -8.82 -3.05
N LEU A 125 -6.64 -8.37 -1.90
CA LEU A 125 -6.98 -8.99 -0.62
C LEU A 125 -8.14 -8.24 0.04
N SER A 126 -9.12 -9.01 0.53
CA SER A 126 -10.38 -8.51 1.07
C SER A 126 -10.96 -9.51 2.09
N ASP A 127 -12.21 -9.32 2.49
CA ASP A 127 -12.95 -10.25 3.37
C ASP A 127 -13.70 -11.35 2.61
N ARG A 128 -13.61 -11.39 1.25
CA ARG A 128 -14.32 -12.37 0.41
C ARG A 128 -13.46 -12.91 -0.72
N ASN A 129 -13.83 -14.13 -1.16
CA ASN A 129 -13.21 -14.78 -2.31
C ASN A 129 -14.19 -14.68 -3.49
N GLU A 130 -14.10 -13.59 -4.24
CA GLU A 130 -15.02 -13.28 -5.35
C GLU A 130 -14.40 -12.32 -6.35
N SER A 131 -15.01 -12.20 -7.52
CA SER A 131 -14.69 -11.09 -8.43
C SER A 131 -15.27 -9.79 -7.87
N THR A 132 -14.50 -8.72 -7.86
CA THR A 132 -14.87 -7.42 -7.27
C THR A 132 -14.40 -6.28 -8.16
N THR A 133 -14.85 -5.06 -7.86
CA THR A 133 -14.48 -3.88 -8.62
C THR A 133 -13.37 -3.10 -7.92
N LEU A 134 -12.23 -2.93 -8.62
CA LEU A 134 -11.20 -1.97 -8.25
C LEU A 134 -11.47 -0.65 -8.98
N TYR A 135 -11.56 0.43 -8.23
CA TYR A 135 -11.71 1.79 -8.78
C TYR A 135 -10.34 2.40 -9.01
N LEU A 136 -9.98 2.55 -10.29
CA LEU A 136 -8.72 3.17 -10.68
C LEU A 136 -8.84 4.68 -10.57
N HIS A 137 -8.00 5.30 -9.76
CA HIS A 137 -8.00 6.75 -9.57
C HIS A 137 -7.63 7.48 -10.87
N PRO A 138 -8.35 8.56 -11.26
CA PRO A 138 -8.19 9.18 -12.57
C PRO A 138 -6.80 9.81 -12.80
N THR A 139 -6.13 10.23 -11.74
CA THR A 139 -4.85 10.96 -11.83
C THR A 139 -3.73 10.40 -10.96
N SER A 140 -3.99 9.42 -10.08
CA SER A 140 -2.99 8.83 -9.19
C SER A 140 -3.09 7.31 -9.20
N GLY A 141 -2.07 6.62 -9.70
CA GLY A 141 -1.99 5.18 -9.58
C GLY A 141 -1.60 4.68 -8.19
N MET A 142 -1.44 5.61 -7.25
CA MET A 142 -1.14 5.30 -5.85
C MET A 142 -2.41 5.22 -5.00
N SER A 143 -3.57 5.57 -5.56
CA SER A 143 -4.84 5.68 -4.82
C SER A 143 -5.95 4.83 -5.42
N ASN A 144 -5.62 3.68 -6.03
CA ASN A 144 -6.63 2.73 -6.50
C ASN A 144 -7.26 2.01 -5.30
N SER A 145 -8.59 1.86 -5.28
CA SER A 145 -9.31 1.36 -4.10
C SER A 145 -10.45 0.40 -4.45
N LEU A 146 -10.73 -0.55 -3.56
CA LEU A 146 -11.93 -1.41 -3.65
C LEU A 146 -13.19 -0.71 -3.12
N VAL A 147 -13.06 0.33 -2.32
CA VAL A 147 -14.18 0.97 -1.60
C VAL A 147 -14.41 2.41 -2.03
N ASN A 148 -13.39 3.12 -2.48
CA ASN A 148 -13.49 4.53 -2.86
C ASN A 148 -13.61 4.71 -4.37
N ALA A 149 -14.80 5.10 -4.83
CA ALA A 149 -15.05 5.49 -6.20
C ALA A 149 -14.94 7.02 -6.33
N TRP A 150 -13.73 7.54 -6.57
CA TRP A 150 -13.53 8.97 -6.80
C TRP A 150 -14.25 9.45 -8.07
N GLU A 151 -14.56 10.74 -8.12
CA GLU A 151 -15.11 11.33 -9.34
C GLU A 151 -14.16 11.08 -10.52
N GLY A 152 -14.69 10.50 -11.61
CA GLY A 152 -13.91 10.09 -12.77
C GLY A 152 -13.10 8.81 -12.63
N ALA A 153 -13.27 8.06 -11.54
CA ALA A 153 -12.63 6.75 -11.37
C ALA A 153 -13.08 5.77 -12.45
N ARG A 154 -12.16 4.93 -12.91
CA ARG A 154 -12.43 3.86 -13.87
C ARG A 154 -12.62 2.54 -13.15
N PRO A 155 -13.77 1.86 -13.25
CA PRO A 155 -13.94 0.53 -12.69
C PRO A 155 -13.12 -0.50 -13.47
N LEU A 156 -12.49 -1.41 -12.75
CA LEU A 156 -11.78 -2.57 -13.27
C LEU A 156 -12.22 -3.79 -12.47
N GLU A 157 -12.68 -4.84 -13.15
CA GLU A 157 -12.98 -6.12 -12.51
C GLU A 157 -11.67 -6.85 -12.16
N VAL A 158 -11.54 -7.29 -10.90
CA VAL A 158 -10.39 -8.00 -10.36
C VAL A 158 -10.83 -9.14 -9.46
N GLU A 159 -10.03 -10.18 -9.39
CA GLU A 159 -10.25 -11.28 -8.44
C GLU A 159 -9.80 -10.87 -7.04
N SER A 160 -10.62 -11.20 -6.03
CA SER A 160 -10.28 -11.02 -4.63
C SER A 160 -10.19 -12.34 -3.87
N SER A 161 -9.43 -12.33 -2.80
CA SER A 161 -9.30 -13.46 -1.87
C SER A 161 -9.17 -12.95 -0.44
N THR A 162 -9.58 -13.79 0.53
CA THR A 162 -9.18 -13.57 1.92
C THR A 162 -7.71 -13.99 2.08
N LEU A 163 -6.97 -13.28 2.95
CA LEU A 163 -5.60 -13.69 3.25
C LEU A 163 -5.55 -15.10 3.85
N ASP A 164 -6.53 -15.46 4.68
CA ASP A 164 -6.61 -16.79 5.29
C ASP A 164 -6.72 -17.92 4.25
N ALA A 165 -7.56 -17.74 3.24
CA ALA A 165 -7.71 -18.71 2.15
C ALA A 165 -6.44 -18.81 1.30
N TRP A 166 -5.86 -17.65 0.95
CA TRP A 166 -4.63 -17.58 0.17
C TRP A 166 -3.44 -18.20 0.92
N ALA A 167 -3.25 -17.87 2.21
CA ALA A 167 -2.12 -18.34 3.01
C ALA A 167 -2.11 -19.86 3.17
N ARG A 168 -3.31 -20.47 3.30
CA ARG A 168 -3.47 -21.95 3.29
C ARG A 168 -3.06 -22.54 1.94
N ALA A 169 -3.57 -21.98 0.84
CA ALA A 169 -3.30 -22.49 -0.50
C ALA A 169 -1.82 -22.33 -0.90
N ALA A 170 -1.21 -21.22 -0.55
CA ALA A 170 0.18 -20.89 -0.87
C ALA A 170 1.20 -21.56 0.06
N GLN A 171 0.75 -22.21 1.15
CA GLN A 171 1.63 -22.75 2.19
C GLN A 171 2.68 -21.71 2.64
N ALA A 172 2.19 -20.52 2.96
CA ALA A 172 3.05 -19.34 3.19
C ALA A 172 4.07 -19.53 4.32
N GLY A 173 3.80 -20.43 5.27
CA GLY A 173 4.64 -20.69 6.43
C GLY A 173 4.45 -19.65 7.53
N LYS A 174 5.46 -19.49 8.41
CA LYS A 174 5.41 -18.52 9.51
C LYS A 174 5.66 -17.11 8.98
N ILE A 175 4.60 -16.30 8.96
CA ILE A 175 4.66 -14.91 8.51
C ILE A 175 5.16 -14.03 9.65
N ARG A 176 6.17 -13.19 9.38
CA ARG A 176 6.79 -12.30 10.35
C ARG A 176 6.27 -10.87 10.28
N LEU A 177 6.05 -10.37 9.05
CA LEU A 177 5.59 -9.01 8.81
C LEU A 177 4.53 -9.00 7.69
N ILE A 178 3.45 -8.27 7.89
CA ILE A 178 2.50 -7.91 6.84
C ILE A 178 2.41 -6.39 6.77
N LYS A 179 2.60 -5.81 5.59
CA LYS A 179 2.25 -4.42 5.28
C LYS A 179 0.90 -4.40 4.61
N ILE A 180 0.02 -3.49 5.00
CA ILE A 180 -1.32 -3.28 4.43
C ILE A 180 -1.46 -1.81 4.05
N ASP A 181 -1.73 -1.56 2.77
CA ASP A 181 -1.96 -0.23 2.22
C ASP A 181 -2.82 -0.40 0.96
N VAL A 182 -4.12 -0.33 1.17
CA VAL A 182 -5.12 -0.69 0.17
C VAL A 182 -6.17 0.41 -0.03
N GLU A 183 -5.79 1.64 0.38
CA GLU A 183 -6.50 2.88 0.08
C GLU A 183 -7.97 2.85 0.53
N GLY A 184 -8.18 2.44 1.80
CA GLY A 184 -9.47 2.45 2.49
C GLY A 184 -10.11 1.07 2.66
N ALA A 185 -9.55 -0.01 2.08
CA ALA A 185 -10.07 -1.36 2.26
C ALA A 185 -9.39 -2.13 3.42
N GLU A 186 -8.66 -1.46 4.32
CA GLU A 186 -7.90 -2.07 5.43
C GLU A 186 -8.77 -2.92 6.35
N ALA A 187 -9.97 -2.45 6.69
CA ALA A 187 -10.92 -3.22 7.53
C ALA A 187 -11.34 -4.52 6.83
N HIS A 188 -11.52 -4.53 5.50
CA HIS A 188 -11.85 -5.73 4.74
C HIS A 188 -10.67 -6.74 4.78
N VAL A 189 -9.45 -6.25 4.60
CA VAL A 189 -8.24 -7.11 4.71
C VAL A 189 -8.14 -7.70 6.11
N LEU A 190 -8.33 -6.91 7.17
CA LEU A 190 -8.27 -7.38 8.56
C LEU A 190 -9.33 -8.45 8.86
N ARG A 191 -10.57 -8.28 8.36
CA ARG A 191 -11.61 -9.32 8.48
C ARG A 191 -11.22 -10.62 7.76
N GLY A 192 -10.59 -10.50 6.58
CA GLY A 192 -10.15 -11.63 5.77
C GLY A 192 -8.88 -12.34 6.26
N MET A 193 -8.26 -11.88 7.35
CA MET A 193 -7.01 -12.46 7.89
C MET A 193 -7.10 -12.86 9.38
N ALA A 194 -8.31 -13.02 9.90
CA ALA A 194 -8.53 -13.30 11.32
C ALA A 194 -7.85 -14.60 11.82
N GLU A 195 -7.80 -15.66 11.00
CA GLU A 195 -7.07 -16.89 11.32
C GLU A 195 -5.55 -16.66 11.28
N THR A 196 -5.06 -15.94 10.29
CA THR A 196 -3.65 -15.56 10.16
C THR A 196 -3.18 -14.76 11.37
N LEU A 197 -3.98 -13.79 11.83
CA LEU A 197 -3.66 -13.02 13.05
C LEU A 197 -3.54 -13.90 14.28
N ARG A 198 -4.40 -14.91 14.42
CA ARG A 198 -4.37 -15.85 15.56
C ARG A 198 -3.22 -16.84 15.52
N ALA A 199 -2.91 -17.32 14.32
CA ALA A 199 -1.96 -18.41 14.11
C ALA A 199 -0.48 -18.00 14.28
N HIS A 200 -0.17 -16.70 14.17
CA HIS A 200 1.19 -16.21 14.16
C HIS A 200 1.46 -15.30 15.39
N GLU A 201 2.05 -15.87 16.44
CA GLU A 201 2.33 -15.13 17.70
C GLU A 201 3.29 -13.96 17.53
N ASP A 202 4.30 -14.10 16.64
CA ASP A 202 5.32 -13.08 16.38
C ASP A 202 5.00 -12.21 15.14
N LEU A 203 3.76 -12.19 14.69
CA LEU A 203 3.35 -11.40 13.55
C LEU A 203 3.30 -9.91 13.90
N HIS A 204 3.89 -9.11 13.04
CA HIS A 204 3.80 -7.65 13.06
C HIS A 204 3.00 -7.17 11.86
N LEU A 205 2.17 -6.15 12.06
CA LEU A 205 1.49 -5.46 10.96
C LEU A 205 2.03 -4.03 10.86
N ILE A 206 2.29 -3.58 9.63
CA ILE A 206 2.42 -2.16 9.30
C ILE A 206 1.24 -1.82 8.41
N MET A 207 0.42 -0.86 8.83
CA MET A 207 -0.81 -0.54 8.12
C MET A 207 -0.94 0.96 7.93
N GLU A 208 -1.30 1.41 6.71
CA GLU A 208 -1.70 2.78 6.51
C GLU A 208 -3.05 3.05 7.19
N PHE A 209 -3.18 4.20 7.82
CA PHE A 209 -4.41 4.69 8.41
C PHE A 209 -4.69 6.10 7.85
N CYS A 210 -5.54 6.15 6.84
CA CYS A 210 -5.92 7.38 6.17
C CYS A 210 -7.42 7.64 6.39
N PRO A 211 -7.84 8.46 7.39
CA PRO A 211 -9.24 8.68 7.73
C PRO A 211 -10.13 9.07 6.55
N LYS A 212 -9.58 9.84 5.61
CA LYS A 212 -10.30 10.26 4.41
C LYS A 212 -10.73 9.10 3.51
N ASN A 213 -9.95 8.00 3.52
CA ASN A 213 -10.16 6.84 2.67
C ASN A 213 -10.98 5.74 3.35
N LEU A 214 -10.99 5.70 4.69
CA LEU A 214 -11.60 4.62 5.49
C LEU A 214 -13.14 4.61 5.51
N GLY A 215 -13.80 5.69 5.07
CA GLY A 215 -15.27 5.74 5.02
C GLY A 215 -15.95 6.16 6.32
N GLY A 216 -15.20 6.66 7.29
CA GLY A 216 -15.71 7.34 8.50
C GLY A 216 -15.39 6.64 9.81
N ALA A 217 -15.76 7.31 10.90
CA ALA A 217 -15.38 6.94 12.27
C ALA A 217 -15.76 5.50 12.67
N ALA A 218 -16.87 4.97 12.16
CA ALA A 218 -17.30 3.61 12.48
C ALA A 218 -16.30 2.55 11.95
N VAL A 219 -15.70 2.77 10.78
CA VAL A 219 -14.69 1.87 10.20
C VAL A 219 -13.37 2.01 10.96
N GLU A 220 -13.02 3.22 11.37
CA GLU A 220 -11.81 3.46 12.18
C GLU A 220 -11.90 2.72 13.52
N GLU A 221 -13.04 2.82 14.21
CA GLU A 221 -13.32 2.09 15.47
C GLU A 221 -13.29 0.56 15.23
N GLU A 222 -13.84 0.08 14.11
CA GLU A 222 -13.81 -1.34 13.74
C GLU A 222 -12.37 -1.84 13.59
N ILE A 223 -11.50 -1.09 12.90
CA ILE A 223 -10.08 -1.44 12.73
C ILE A 223 -9.41 -1.66 14.10
N PHE A 224 -9.61 -0.72 15.03
CA PHE A 224 -9.04 -0.83 16.37
C PHE A 224 -9.63 -2.02 17.14
N ALA A 225 -10.95 -2.22 17.06
CA ALA A 225 -11.63 -3.35 17.70
C ALA A 225 -11.13 -4.71 17.17
N LEU A 226 -10.93 -4.84 15.85
CA LEU A 226 -10.39 -6.05 15.23
C LEU A 226 -8.97 -6.36 15.72
N LEU A 227 -8.10 -5.36 15.76
CA LEU A 227 -6.70 -5.51 16.20
C LEU A 227 -6.62 -5.82 17.69
N GLN A 228 -7.28 -5.03 18.53
CA GLN A 228 -7.25 -5.19 19.98
C GLN A 228 -7.95 -6.48 20.44
N GLY A 229 -9.03 -6.87 19.76
CA GLY A 229 -9.73 -8.14 19.99
C GLY A 229 -8.87 -9.38 19.69
N GLN A 230 -7.85 -9.24 18.84
CA GLN A 230 -6.83 -10.26 18.58
C GLN A 230 -5.57 -10.11 19.46
N GLY A 231 -5.58 -9.18 20.43
CA GLY A 231 -4.48 -8.96 21.35
C GLY A 231 -3.32 -8.13 20.79
N TYR A 232 -3.57 -7.30 19.78
CA TYR A 232 -2.55 -6.40 19.24
C TYR A 232 -2.58 -5.04 19.94
N ASP A 233 -1.38 -4.53 20.25
CA ASP A 233 -1.17 -3.12 20.59
C ASP A 233 -0.90 -2.33 19.31
N VAL A 234 -1.41 -1.10 19.28
CA VAL A 234 -1.29 -0.20 18.12
C VAL A 234 -0.35 0.95 18.48
N GLN A 235 0.61 1.22 17.61
CA GLN A 235 1.56 2.32 17.72
C GLN A 235 1.64 3.09 16.40
N ILE A 236 1.75 4.41 16.46
CA ILE A 236 2.06 5.24 15.30
C ILE A 236 3.56 5.19 15.05
N ILE A 237 3.93 5.03 13.77
CA ILE A 237 5.30 5.20 13.27
C ILE A 237 5.50 6.70 12.97
N THR A 238 6.39 7.37 13.74
CA THR A 238 6.70 8.79 13.47
C THR A 238 7.59 8.95 12.23
N ALA A 239 7.71 10.17 11.71
CA ALA A 239 8.54 10.47 10.55
C ALA A 239 10.00 10.02 10.73
N GLU A 240 10.52 10.07 11.97
CA GLU A 240 11.89 9.65 12.31
C GLU A 240 11.99 8.12 12.54
N GLY A 241 10.86 7.37 12.41
CA GLY A 241 10.78 5.95 12.67
C GLY A 241 10.75 5.60 14.16
N GLY A 242 10.37 6.56 15.03
CA GLY A 242 10.00 6.30 16.42
C GLY A 242 8.60 5.70 16.52
N LEU A 243 8.23 5.21 17.71
CA LEU A 243 6.94 4.56 17.97
C LEU A 243 6.22 5.27 19.10
N LYS A 244 4.92 5.54 18.92
CA LYS A 244 4.05 6.16 19.93
C LYS A 244 2.77 5.36 20.07
N SER A 245 2.51 4.82 21.27
CA SER A 245 1.31 4.01 21.53
C SER A 245 0.03 4.82 21.42
N VAL A 246 -1.00 4.21 20.85
CA VAL A 246 -2.36 4.74 20.72
C VAL A 246 -3.37 3.64 21.01
N GLU A 247 -4.48 4.00 21.65
CA GLU A 247 -5.51 3.06 22.08
C GLU A 247 -6.83 3.25 21.30
N VAL A 248 -7.03 4.43 20.76
CA VAL A 248 -8.28 4.81 20.05
C VAL A 248 -7.97 5.65 18.81
N PRO A 249 -8.82 5.62 17.76
CA PRO A 249 -8.61 6.39 16.54
C PRO A 249 -8.40 7.90 16.76
N ALA A 250 -9.11 8.48 17.73
CA ALA A 250 -8.99 9.91 18.05
C ALA A 250 -7.56 10.36 18.40
N GLN A 251 -6.73 9.46 18.96
CA GLN A 251 -5.33 9.74 19.22
C GLN A 251 -4.50 9.73 17.95
N VAL A 252 -4.87 8.92 16.95
CA VAL A 252 -4.22 8.91 15.63
C VAL A 252 -4.48 10.22 14.92
N HIS A 253 -5.72 10.72 14.93
CA HIS A 253 -6.08 12.01 14.32
C HIS A 253 -5.22 13.19 14.79
N GLN A 254 -4.77 13.16 16.04
CA GLN A 254 -3.89 14.22 16.60
C GLN A 254 -2.44 14.13 16.09
N LEU A 255 -2.08 13.05 15.42
CA LEU A 255 -0.72 12.69 15.06
C LEU A 255 -0.56 12.41 13.55
N LEU A 256 -1.60 12.71 12.75
CA LEU A 256 -1.53 12.57 11.30
C LEU A 256 -0.39 13.43 10.73
N ASN A 257 0.21 12.95 9.65
CA ASN A 257 1.23 13.69 8.93
C ASN A 257 0.61 14.84 8.07
N GLU A 258 1.44 15.56 7.36
CA GLU A 258 1.04 16.67 6.47
C GLU A 258 0.10 16.23 5.30
N ASN A 259 0.01 14.94 5.01
CA ASN A 259 -0.87 14.37 3.99
C ASN A 259 -2.12 13.74 4.59
N ASP A 260 -2.40 13.95 5.88
CA ASP A 260 -3.55 13.47 6.63
C ASP A 260 -3.65 11.93 6.73
N TYR A 261 -2.50 11.23 6.80
CA TYR A 261 -2.45 9.82 7.13
C TYR A 261 -1.38 9.50 8.17
N ALA A 262 -1.44 8.32 8.75
CA ALA A 262 -0.42 7.77 9.63
C ALA A 262 -0.11 6.32 9.25
N ASN A 263 1.11 5.86 9.52
CA ASN A 263 1.45 4.45 9.47
C ASN A 263 1.39 3.87 10.89
N LEU A 264 0.64 2.80 11.06
CA LEU A 264 0.49 2.10 12.32
C LEU A 264 1.39 0.85 12.34
N LEU A 265 2.10 0.63 13.42
CA LEU A 265 2.72 -0.65 13.77
C LEU A 265 1.83 -1.35 14.79
N CYS A 266 1.35 -2.55 14.44
CA CYS A 266 0.57 -3.38 15.35
C CYS A 266 1.38 -4.61 15.74
N ARG A 267 1.53 -4.85 17.05
CA ARG A 267 2.31 -5.96 17.61
C ARG A 267 1.46 -6.69 18.63
N ARG A 268 1.56 -8.01 18.65
CA ARG A 268 0.88 -8.79 19.68
C ARG A 268 1.44 -8.48 21.06
N ARG A 269 0.55 -8.36 22.05
CA ARG A 269 0.95 -8.18 23.44
C ARG A 269 1.76 -9.39 23.89
N PRO A 270 2.87 -9.20 24.62
CA PRO A 270 3.50 -10.30 25.31
C PRO A 270 2.49 -10.98 26.24
N ALA A 271 2.50 -12.31 26.28
CA ALA A 271 1.66 -13.09 27.18
C ALA A 271 2.03 -12.85 28.65
#